data_19c0b5fbdaa1489e716060e1deb291e0
#
_entry.id   19c0b5fbdaa1489e716060e1deb291e0
#
_cell.length_a   1.000
_cell.length_b   1.000
_cell.length_c   1.000
_cell.angle_alpha   90.00
_cell.angle_beta   90.00
_cell.angle_gamma   90.00
#
_symmetry.space_group_name_H-M   'P 1'
#
loop_
_entity.id
_entity.type
_entity.pdbx_description
1 polymer ?
#
loop_
_entity_poly.entity_id
_entity_poly.type
_entity_poly.pdbx_seq_one_letter_code
_entity_poly.pdbx_strand_id
1 'polypeptide(L)'
;MKNIEKYQRLIAKGEVDALLLTSKHNRQYAAEYCIAEGVAVICKTQSYYFTDFRYIESAQKNLPGFAVKMVDTEHPYTKLINEAISDNTVKTIGFEDDTLTVEEYTLYNTKLNAVLHPYAAEINAPRASKEPWEIEYMKKAQEITDRTFDDLLNVIHPGMTEKELCAELIYRLYKYGSEGPSFDPI
;
A
#
# COMPACT_ATOMS: atom_id res chain seq x y z
N MET A 1 -2.65 -12.98 -12.28
CA MET A 1 -3.69 -11.91 -12.30
C MET A 1 -3.10 -10.67 -11.66
N LYS A 2 -3.37 -9.47 -12.17
CA LYS A 2 -2.93 -8.23 -11.53
C LYS A 2 -3.70 -8.01 -10.22
N ASN A 3 -3.05 -7.46 -9.20
CA ASN A 3 -3.68 -7.29 -7.90
C ASN A 3 -4.85 -6.29 -7.93
N ILE A 4 -4.78 -5.25 -8.75
CA ILE A 4 -5.91 -4.33 -8.96
C ILE A 4 -7.18 -5.05 -9.43
N GLU A 5 -7.05 -6.09 -10.26
CA GLU A 5 -8.19 -6.88 -10.76
C GLU A 5 -8.89 -7.65 -9.62
N LYS A 6 -8.14 -8.06 -8.58
CA LYS A 6 -8.73 -8.70 -7.39
C LYS A 6 -9.66 -7.72 -6.66
N TYR A 7 -9.25 -6.46 -6.50
CA TYR A 7 -10.10 -5.41 -5.92
C TYR A 7 -11.30 -5.05 -6.80
N GLN A 8 -11.10 -4.97 -8.12
CA GLN A 8 -12.22 -4.73 -9.06
C GLN A 8 -13.27 -5.86 -9.01
N ARG A 9 -12.86 -7.10 -8.73
CA ARG A 9 -13.79 -8.22 -8.50
C ARG A 9 -14.59 -8.06 -7.20
N LEU A 10 -14.02 -7.45 -6.14
CA LEU A 10 -14.80 -7.13 -4.94
C LEU A 10 -15.92 -6.13 -5.27
N ILE A 11 -15.58 -5.07 -6.00
CA ILE A 11 -16.56 -4.06 -6.46
C ILE A 11 -17.64 -4.72 -7.34
N ALA A 12 -17.25 -5.68 -8.17
CA ALA A 12 -18.20 -6.38 -9.06
C ALA A 12 -19.25 -7.22 -8.30
N LYS A 13 -19.05 -7.54 -7.01
CA LYS A 13 -20.07 -8.18 -6.15
C LYS A 13 -21.25 -7.24 -5.86
N GLY A 14 -21.08 -5.92 -6.00
CA GLY A 14 -22.16 -4.94 -5.92
C GLY A 14 -22.48 -4.42 -4.52
N GLU A 15 -21.67 -4.72 -3.50
CA GLU A 15 -21.87 -4.19 -2.14
C GLU A 15 -21.36 -2.74 -2.02
N VAL A 16 -20.30 -2.42 -2.77
CA VAL A 16 -19.73 -1.07 -2.88
C VAL A 16 -19.40 -0.76 -4.33
N ASP A 17 -19.38 0.53 -4.68
CA ASP A 17 -19.10 0.99 -6.06
C ASP A 17 -17.61 1.30 -6.28
N ALA A 18 -16.88 1.58 -5.20
CA ALA A 18 -15.44 1.85 -5.22
C ALA A 18 -14.79 1.45 -3.89
N LEU A 19 -13.46 1.38 -3.87
CA LEU A 19 -12.66 1.19 -2.65
C LEU A 19 -11.73 2.37 -2.45
N LEU A 20 -11.64 2.85 -1.22
CA LEU A 20 -10.69 3.87 -0.77
C LEU A 20 -9.57 3.17 0.00
N LEU A 21 -8.37 3.16 -0.57
CA LEU A 21 -7.19 2.56 0.04
C LEU A 21 -6.26 3.66 0.54
N THR A 22 -6.09 3.72 1.84
CA THR A 22 -5.24 4.71 2.53
C THR A 22 -4.01 4.05 3.15
N SER A 23 -4.09 2.78 3.56
CA SER A 23 -2.94 2.07 4.11
C SER A 23 -1.85 1.86 3.07
N LYS A 24 -0.59 1.98 3.49
CA LYS A 24 0.58 1.71 2.64
C LYS A 24 0.50 0.31 2.02
N HIS A 25 0.12 -0.69 2.82
CA HIS A 25 0.11 -2.09 2.39
C HIS A 25 -0.92 -2.36 1.27
N ASN A 26 -2.15 -1.87 1.41
CA ASN A 26 -3.18 -2.10 0.41
C ASN A 26 -2.97 -1.24 -0.84
N ARG A 27 -2.47 0.01 -0.70
CA ARG A 27 -2.05 0.83 -1.84
C ARG A 27 -0.93 0.14 -2.65
N GLN A 28 0.13 -0.31 -1.96
CA GLN A 28 1.24 -1.01 -2.59
C GLN A 28 0.79 -2.31 -3.25
N TYR A 29 -0.09 -3.06 -2.58
CA TYR A 29 -0.63 -4.30 -3.14
C TYR A 29 -1.45 -4.06 -4.41
N ALA A 30 -2.36 -3.09 -4.39
CA ALA A 30 -3.16 -2.73 -5.56
C ALA A 30 -2.31 -2.22 -6.74
N ALA A 31 -1.29 -1.42 -6.43
CA ALA A 31 -0.42 -0.78 -7.40
C ALA A 31 0.72 -1.69 -7.92
N GLU A 32 1.02 -2.78 -7.21
CA GLU A 32 2.21 -3.62 -7.43
C GLU A 32 3.53 -2.81 -7.42
N TYR A 33 3.50 -1.65 -6.77
CA TYR A 33 4.62 -0.72 -6.67
C TYR A 33 4.55 0.11 -5.39
N CYS A 34 5.69 0.34 -4.75
CA CYS A 34 5.77 1.06 -3.49
C CYS A 34 5.87 2.57 -3.73
N ILE A 35 4.80 3.30 -3.42
CA ILE A 35 4.81 4.75 -3.24
C ILE A 35 4.59 5.03 -1.75
N ALA A 36 5.49 5.81 -1.14
CA ALA A 36 5.45 6.03 0.30
C ALA A 36 4.16 6.72 0.76
N GLU A 37 3.73 7.75 0.03
CA GLU A 37 2.58 8.56 0.38
C GLU A 37 1.52 8.56 -0.72
N GLY A 38 0.26 8.68 -0.34
CA GLY A 38 -0.85 8.82 -1.28
C GLY A 38 -2.13 8.14 -0.81
N VAL A 39 -3.12 8.21 -1.69
CA VAL A 39 -4.42 7.54 -1.55
C VAL A 39 -4.77 6.91 -2.90
N ALA A 40 -5.30 5.70 -2.90
CA ALA A 40 -5.82 5.07 -4.09
C ALA A 40 -7.35 4.93 -4.03
N VAL A 41 -8.01 5.24 -5.14
CA VAL A 41 -9.43 4.96 -5.32
C VAL A 41 -9.57 3.93 -6.44
N ILE A 42 -9.99 2.74 -6.07
CA ILE A 42 -10.22 1.66 -7.01
C ILE A 42 -11.68 1.72 -7.47
N CYS A 43 -11.88 1.83 -8.76
CA CYS A 43 -13.20 1.84 -9.37
C CYS A 43 -13.33 0.71 -10.40
N LYS A 44 -14.54 0.44 -10.81
CA LYS A 44 -14.84 -0.62 -11.77
C LYS A 44 -14.21 -0.36 -13.14
N THR A 45 -14.18 0.90 -13.58
CA THR A 45 -13.66 1.29 -14.90
C THR A 45 -12.29 1.93 -14.81
N GLN A 46 -12.16 3.10 -14.19
CA GLN A 46 -10.91 3.83 -14.06
C GLN A 46 -10.54 4.00 -12.60
N SER A 47 -9.40 3.46 -12.19
CA SER A 47 -8.84 3.65 -10.85
C SER A 47 -7.90 4.84 -10.81
N TYR A 48 -7.77 5.46 -9.64
CA TYR A 48 -7.00 6.69 -9.43
C TYR A 48 -5.97 6.49 -8.32
N TYR A 49 -4.83 7.16 -8.47
CA TYR A 49 -3.82 7.27 -7.43
C TYR A 49 -3.47 8.75 -7.22
N PHE A 50 -3.61 9.21 -6.00
CA PHE A 50 -3.37 10.60 -5.60
C PHE A 50 -2.11 10.66 -4.73
N THR A 51 -1.16 11.50 -5.08
CA THR A 51 0.09 11.67 -4.33
C THR A 51 0.62 13.09 -4.50
N ASP A 52 1.57 13.48 -3.67
CA ASP A 52 2.14 14.82 -3.71
C ASP A 52 3.31 14.94 -4.71
N PHE A 53 3.86 16.17 -4.80
CA PHE A 53 4.93 16.52 -5.75
C PHE A 53 6.20 15.65 -5.60
N ARG A 54 6.45 15.09 -4.44
CA ARG A 54 7.64 14.24 -4.17
C ARG A 54 7.59 12.92 -4.94
N TYR A 55 6.40 12.41 -5.20
CA TYR A 55 6.19 11.07 -5.74
C TYR A 55 5.46 11.04 -7.08
N ILE A 56 4.95 12.18 -7.56
CA ILE A 56 4.09 12.24 -8.76
C ILE A 56 4.75 11.66 -10.00
N GLU A 57 6.01 12.01 -10.26
CA GLU A 57 6.76 11.53 -11.43
C GLU A 57 6.95 10.00 -11.38
N SER A 58 7.36 9.49 -10.22
CA SER A 58 7.52 8.05 -10.00
C SER A 58 6.19 7.31 -10.15
N ALA A 59 5.10 7.86 -9.60
CA ALA A 59 3.77 7.28 -9.71
C ALA A 59 3.28 7.23 -11.17
N GLN A 60 3.41 8.32 -11.91
CA GLN A 60 3.03 8.38 -13.33
C GLN A 60 3.79 7.36 -14.19
N LYS A 61 5.07 7.14 -13.88
CA LYS A 61 5.92 6.19 -14.61
C LYS A 61 5.58 4.73 -14.29
N ASN A 62 5.27 4.41 -13.03
CA ASN A 62 5.22 3.03 -12.54
C ASN A 62 3.79 2.52 -12.24
N LEU A 63 2.75 3.34 -12.35
CA LEU A 63 1.36 2.94 -12.10
C LEU A 63 0.48 3.00 -13.36
N PRO A 64 0.75 2.19 -14.39
CA PRO A 64 0.03 2.28 -15.67
C PRO A 64 -1.46 1.91 -15.57
N GLY A 65 -1.89 1.28 -14.47
CA GLY A 65 -3.30 0.93 -14.20
C GLY A 65 -4.10 2.05 -13.52
N PHE A 66 -3.47 3.19 -13.22
CA PHE A 66 -4.09 4.29 -12.49
C PHE A 66 -4.03 5.60 -13.27
N ALA A 67 -5.09 6.41 -13.16
CA ALA A 67 -5.01 7.83 -13.46
C ALA A 67 -4.35 8.53 -12.27
N VAL A 68 -3.08 8.93 -12.41
CA VAL A 68 -2.30 9.54 -11.35
C VAL A 68 -2.51 11.05 -11.36
N LYS A 69 -2.91 11.63 -10.22
CA LYS A 69 -3.11 13.08 -10.06
C LYS A 69 -2.31 13.60 -8.86
N MET A 70 -1.79 14.82 -8.99
CA MET A 70 -1.03 15.48 -7.94
C MET A 70 -1.96 16.13 -6.91
N VAL A 71 -1.63 15.91 -5.64
CA VAL A 71 -2.26 16.59 -4.50
C VAL A 71 -1.48 17.86 -4.18
N ASP A 72 -2.20 18.96 -4.04
CA ASP A 72 -1.69 20.26 -3.62
C ASP A 72 -2.75 21.02 -2.81
N THR A 73 -2.48 22.30 -2.49
CA THR A 73 -3.40 23.15 -1.73
C THR A 73 -4.70 23.46 -2.46
N GLU A 74 -4.68 23.51 -3.80
CA GLU A 74 -5.86 23.75 -4.64
C GLU A 74 -6.62 22.48 -4.95
N HIS A 75 -5.92 21.33 -4.91
CA HIS A 75 -6.42 19.99 -5.21
C HIS A 75 -6.16 19.03 -4.04
N PRO A 76 -6.80 19.21 -2.87
CA PRO A 76 -6.67 18.30 -1.74
C PRO A 76 -7.30 16.93 -2.06
N TYR A 77 -6.91 15.91 -1.29
CA TYR A 77 -7.42 14.54 -1.47
C TYR A 77 -8.94 14.47 -1.63
N THR A 78 -9.68 15.17 -0.77
CA THR A 78 -11.16 15.16 -0.80
C THR A 78 -11.75 15.68 -2.11
N LYS A 79 -11.13 16.69 -2.73
CA LYS A 79 -11.55 17.21 -4.03
C LYS A 79 -11.27 16.18 -5.13
N LEU A 80 -10.06 15.64 -5.18
CA LEU A 80 -9.67 14.66 -6.20
C LEU A 80 -10.45 13.36 -6.09
N ILE A 81 -10.76 12.90 -4.86
CA ILE A 81 -11.62 11.74 -4.64
C ILE A 81 -13.04 12.03 -5.14
N ASN A 82 -13.60 13.22 -4.90
CA ASN A 82 -14.92 13.59 -5.40
C ASN A 82 -14.98 13.66 -6.93
N GLU A 83 -13.92 14.09 -7.59
CA GLU A 83 -13.80 14.01 -9.06
C GLU A 83 -13.85 12.55 -9.52
N ALA A 84 -13.08 11.65 -8.89
CA ALA A 84 -13.09 10.21 -9.20
C ALA A 84 -14.47 9.57 -8.96
N ILE A 85 -15.16 9.96 -7.88
CA ILE A 85 -16.54 9.56 -7.57
C ILE A 85 -17.48 9.97 -8.70
N SER A 86 -17.41 11.22 -9.14
CA SER A 86 -18.25 11.76 -10.20
C SER A 86 -17.98 11.06 -11.53
N ASP A 87 -16.72 10.91 -11.91
CA ASP A 87 -16.30 10.29 -13.18
C ASP A 87 -16.78 8.83 -13.30
N ASN A 88 -16.93 8.12 -12.19
CA ASN A 88 -17.33 6.71 -12.15
C ASN A 88 -18.75 6.49 -11.63
N THR A 89 -19.52 7.54 -11.33
CA THR A 89 -20.91 7.46 -10.82
C THR A 89 -20.99 6.64 -9.51
N VAL A 90 -20.00 6.81 -8.61
CA VAL A 90 -19.89 6.09 -7.35
C VAL A 90 -20.86 6.66 -6.31
N LYS A 91 -21.62 5.80 -5.62
CA LYS A 91 -22.53 6.15 -4.53
C LYS A 91 -22.05 5.64 -3.17
N THR A 92 -21.38 4.48 -3.18
CA THR A 92 -20.87 3.82 -1.97
C THR A 92 -19.39 3.51 -2.13
N ILE A 93 -18.62 3.77 -1.06
CA ILE A 93 -17.17 3.53 -1.01
C ILE A 93 -16.86 2.62 0.17
N GLY A 94 -16.28 1.46 -0.12
CA GLY A 94 -15.66 0.63 0.91
C GLY A 94 -14.33 1.23 1.35
N PHE A 95 -14.12 1.38 2.65
CA PHE A 95 -12.90 1.95 3.21
C PHE A 95 -12.26 1.04 4.27
N GLU A 96 -11.01 1.29 4.59
CA GLU A 96 -10.21 0.55 5.57
C GLU A 96 -10.54 1.06 6.99
N ASP A 97 -11.57 0.52 7.61
CA ASP A 97 -12.03 0.90 8.96
C ASP A 97 -11.10 0.43 10.09
N ASP A 98 -10.14 -0.44 9.78
CA ASP A 98 -9.05 -0.86 10.67
C ASP A 98 -7.81 0.05 10.61
N THR A 99 -7.79 1.03 9.69
CA THR A 99 -6.63 1.87 9.42
C THR A 99 -6.92 3.35 9.57
N LEU A 100 -8.07 3.84 9.06
CA LEU A 100 -8.42 5.25 9.15
C LEU A 100 -8.55 5.71 10.61
N THR A 101 -7.90 6.82 10.93
CA THR A 101 -8.16 7.50 12.20
C THR A 101 -9.58 8.07 12.25
N VAL A 102 -10.09 8.33 13.45
CA VAL A 102 -11.41 8.97 13.61
C VAL A 102 -11.45 10.34 12.94
N GLU A 103 -10.35 11.08 12.94
CA GLU A 103 -10.23 12.37 12.28
C GLU A 103 -10.38 12.24 10.76
N GLU A 104 -9.63 11.34 10.16
CA GLU A 104 -9.68 11.08 8.71
C GLU A 104 -11.05 10.57 8.27
N TYR A 105 -11.64 9.64 9.03
CA TYR A 105 -13.00 9.17 8.79
C TYR A 105 -14.00 10.32 8.82
N THR A 106 -13.92 11.19 9.83
CA THR A 106 -14.81 12.34 9.97
C THR A 106 -14.65 13.31 8.79
N LEU A 107 -13.40 13.57 8.38
CA LEU A 107 -13.11 14.40 7.23
C LEU A 107 -13.72 13.82 5.95
N TYR A 108 -13.45 12.56 5.65
CA TYR A 108 -13.97 11.90 4.44
C TYR A 108 -15.50 11.77 4.48
N ASN A 109 -16.06 11.36 5.59
CA ASN A 109 -17.54 11.22 5.74
C ASN A 109 -18.29 12.56 5.57
N THR A 110 -17.63 13.68 5.91
CA THR A 110 -18.22 15.02 5.77
C THR A 110 -18.02 15.60 4.37
N LYS A 111 -16.89 15.30 3.71
CA LYS A 111 -16.47 15.98 2.48
C LYS A 111 -16.69 15.17 1.22
N LEU A 112 -16.83 13.85 1.31
CA LEU A 112 -17.03 13.03 0.12
C LEU A 112 -18.52 12.95 -0.25
N ASN A 113 -18.79 12.95 -1.56
CA ASN A 113 -20.12 12.86 -2.13
C ASN A 113 -20.58 11.41 -2.31
N ALA A 114 -20.21 10.52 -1.38
CA ALA A 114 -20.56 9.12 -1.38
C ALA A 114 -20.71 8.61 0.07
N VAL A 115 -21.46 7.53 0.26
CA VAL A 115 -21.61 6.89 1.56
C VAL A 115 -20.38 6.01 1.82
N LEU A 116 -19.73 6.21 2.96
CA LEU A 116 -18.62 5.36 3.41
C LEU A 116 -19.14 4.10 4.09
N HIS A 117 -18.63 2.94 3.66
CA HIS A 117 -18.97 1.63 4.20
C HIS A 117 -17.71 0.95 4.77
N PRO A 118 -17.67 0.55 6.07
CA PRO A 118 -16.58 -0.25 6.63
C PRO A 118 -16.35 -1.52 5.79
N TYR A 119 -15.11 -1.75 5.31
CA TYR A 119 -14.84 -2.82 4.34
C TYR A 119 -13.41 -3.39 4.46
N ALA A 120 -12.76 -3.20 5.60
CA ALA A 120 -11.36 -3.62 5.80
C ALA A 120 -11.16 -5.12 5.64
N ALA A 121 -12.09 -5.94 6.15
CA ALA A 121 -12.00 -7.40 6.04
C ALA A 121 -11.94 -7.85 4.57
N GLU A 122 -12.82 -7.33 3.73
CA GLU A 122 -12.90 -7.62 2.29
C GLU A 122 -11.71 -7.06 1.52
N ILE A 123 -11.25 -5.84 1.88
CA ILE A 123 -10.05 -5.21 1.29
C ILE A 123 -8.79 -6.03 1.62
N ASN A 124 -8.67 -6.57 2.82
CA ASN A 124 -7.51 -7.35 3.25
C ASN A 124 -7.52 -8.80 2.70
N ALA A 125 -8.70 -9.37 2.44
CA ALA A 125 -8.85 -10.76 2.00
C ALA A 125 -8.04 -11.14 0.74
N PRO A 126 -7.93 -10.30 -0.32
CA PRO A 126 -7.13 -10.63 -1.51
C PRO A 126 -5.65 -10.89 -1.26
N ARG A 127 -5.09 -10.35 -0.17
CA ARG A 127 -3.68 -10.53 0.22
C ARG A 127 -3.41 -11.85 0.92
N ALA A 128 -4.44 -12.52 1.43
CA ALA A 128 -4.30 -13.79 2.15
C ALA A 128 -3.81 -14.92 1.23
N SER A 129 -4.33 -14.99 0.01
CA SER A 129 -3.91 -15.96 -1.01
C SER A 129 -2.93 -15.34 -1.99
N LYS A 130 -1.72 -15.91 -2.07
CA LYS A 130 -0.61 -15.39 -2.87
C LYS A 130 -0.61 -15.99 -4.28
N GLU A 131 -0.35 -15.15 -5.26
CA GLU A 131 -0.07 -15.58 -6.63
C GLU A 131 1.34 -16.22 -6.71
N PRO A 132 1.62 -17.08 -7.71
CA PRO A 132 2.94 -17.71 -7.84
C PRO A 132 4.11 -16.71 -7.85
N TRP A 133 3.97 -15.57 -8.50
CA TRP A 133 5.02 -14.53 -8.54
C TRP A 133 5.24 -13.86 -7.16
N GLU A 134 4.19 -13.72 -6.34
CA GLU A 134 4.29 -13.21 -4.97
C GLU A 134 5.07 -14.18 -4.09
N ILE A 135 4.83 -15.50 -4.27
CA ILE A 135 5.59 -16.55 -3.58
C ILE A 135 7.08 -16.49 -3.93
N GLU A 136 7.43 -16.22 -5.19
CA GLU A 136 8.84 -16.09 -5.59
C GLU A 136 9.50 -14.87 -4.95
N TYR A 137 8.81 -13.74 -4.80
CA TYR A 137 9.32 -12.60 -4.03
C TYR A 137 9.49 -12.93 -2.55
N MET A 138 8.56 -13.66 -1.95
CA MET A 138 8.67 -14.10 -0.56
C MET A 138 9.88 -15.02 -0.36
N LYS A 139 10.14 -15.95 -1.29
CA LYS A 139 11.33 -16.82 -1.26
C LYS A 139 12.62 -15.99 -1.32
N LYS A 140 12.70 -15.02 -2.23
CA LYS A 140 13.87 -14.13 -2.34
C LYS A 140 14.10 -13.33 -1.06
N ALA A 141 13.04 -12.81 -0.46
CA ALA A 141 13.15 -12.11 0.81
C ALA A 141 13.65 -13.03 1.93
N GLN A 142 13.19 -14.29 1.97
CA GLN A 142 13.68 -15.28 2.91
C GLN A 142 15.16 -15.64 2.66
N GLU A 143 15.59 -15.83 1.42
CA GLU A 143 17.00 -16.08 1.06
C GLU A 143 17.93 -14.95 1.55
N ILE A 144 17.48 -13.68 1.45
CA ILE A 144 18.23 -12.54 1.98
C ILE A 144 18.32 -12.62 3.51
N THR A 145 17.24 -13.00 4.18
CA THR A 145 17.20 -13.14 5.64
C THR A 145 18.13 -14.27 6.10
N ASP A 146 18.05 -15.44 5.48
CA ASP A 146 18.88 -16.61 5.82
C ASP A 146 20.37 -16.26 5.64
N ARG A 147 20.74 -15.70 4.48
CA ARG A 147 22.11 -15.26 4.22
C ARG A 147 22.59 -14.20 5.20
N THR A 148 21.73 -13.27 5.58
CA THR A 148 22.04 -12.25 6.57
C THR A 148 22.34 -12.89 7.92
N PHE A 149 21.53 -13.86 8.33
CA PHE A 149 21.71 -14.58 9.58
C PHE A 149 23.02 -15.37 9.59
N ASP A 150 23.31 -16.14 8.55
CA ASP A 150 24.55 -16.92 8.44
C ASP A 150 25.80 -16.03 8.51
N ASP A 151 25.77 -14.88 7.84
CA ASP A 151 26.88 -13.92 7.86
C ASP A 151 27.01 -13.22 9.23
N LEU A 152 25.90 -12.99 9.92
CA LEU A 152 25.87 -12.38 11.24
C LEU A 152 26.55 -13.26 12.28
N LEU A 153 26.37 -14.59 12.21
CA LEU A 153 27.02 -15.53 13.12
C LEU A 153 28.55 -15.45 13.07
N ASN A 154 29.13 -15.01 11.96
CA ASN A 154 30.59 -14.88 11.81
C ASN A 154 31.16 -13.59 12.43
N VAL A 155 30.32 -12.65 12.88
CA VAL A 155 30.75 -11.37 13.45
C VAL A 155 30.42 -11.23 14.92
N ILE A 156 29.55 -12.07 15.45
CA ILE A 156 29.22 -12.06 16.86
C ILE A 156 30.44 -12.47 17.68
N HIS A 157 30.79 -11.65 18.66
CA HIS A 157 31.91 -11.93 19.59
C HIS A 157 31.56 -11.43 20.99
N PRO A 158 32.25 -12.00 22.04
CA PRO A 158 32.10 -11.51 23.42
C PRO A 158 32.43 -10.02 23.53
N GLY A 159 31.58 -9.26 24.24
CA GLY A 159 31.72 -7.83 24.42
C GLY A 159 30.97 -6.97 23.38
N MET A 160 30.41 -7.58 22.34
CA MET A 160 29.52 -6.90 21.37
C MET A 160 28.21 -6.52 22.06
N THR A 161 27.74 -5.30 21.83
CA THR A 161 26.45 -4.81 22.34
C THR A 161 25.30 -5.19 21.40
N GLU A 162 24.07 -5.22 21.92
CA GLU A 162 22.86 -5.43 21.11
C GLU A 162 22.72 -4.39 19.99
N LYS A 163 23.12 -3.12 20.24
CA LYS A 163 23.10 -2.06 19.23
C LYS A 163 24.08 -2.31 18.10
N GLU A 164 25.26 -2.80 18.39
CA GLU A 164 26.26 -3.16 17.38
C GLU A 164 25.76 -4.34 16.55
N LEU A 165 25.17 -5.35 17.19
CA LEU A 165 24.59 -6.49 16.50
C LEU A 165 23.41 -6.07 15.60
N CYS A 166 22.53 -5.19 16.09
CA CYS A 166 21.42 -4.63 15.31
C CYS A 166 21.94 -3.85 14.09
N ALA A 167 22.97 -3.02 14.26
CA ALA A 167 23.58 -2.28 13.14
C ALA A 167 24.17 -3.21 12.08
N GLU A 168 24.86 -4.28 12.50
CA GLU A 168 25.41 -5.30 11.60
C GLU A 168 24.32 -6.08 10.86
N LEU A 169 23.19 -6.38 11.52
CA LEU A 169 22.03 -7.01 10.92
C LEU A 169 21.43 -6.13 9.80
N ILE A 170 21.14 -4.87 10.11
CA ILE A 170 20.55 -3.92 9.17
C ILE A 170 21.48 -3.68 7.98
N TYR A 171 22.78 -3.50 8.22
CA TYR A 171 23.79 -3.35 7.17
C TYR A 171 23.78 -4.54 6.20
N ARG A 172 23.73 -5.78 6.71
CA ARG A 172 23.73 -6.98 5.88
C ARG A 172 22.43 -7.15 5.10
N LEU A 173 21.29 -6.84 5.68
CA LEU A 173 20.02 -6.84 4.97
C LEU A 173 20.10 -5.96 3.72
N TYR A 174 20.55 -4.72 3.86
CA TYR A 174 20.74 -3.81 2.70
C TYR A 174 21.83 -4.30 1.74
N LYS A 175 22.95 -4.79 2.25
CA LYS A 175 24.05 -5.35 1.44
C LYS A 175 23.59 -6.49 0.54
N TYR A 176 22.63 -7.30 1.00
CA TYR A 176 22.08 -8.43 0.25
C TYR A 176 20.84 -8.09 -0.57
N GLY A 177 20.44 -6.83 -0.61
CA GLY A 177 19.42 -6.32 -1.52
C GLY A 177 18.02 -6.20 -0.94
N SER A 178 17.88 -6.26 0.40
CA SER A 178 16.63 -5.87 1.06
C SER A 178 16.39 -4.38 0.92
N GLU A 179 15.14 -3.97 0.80
CA GLU A 179 14.73 -2.55 0.88
C GLU A 179 14.71 -2.03 2.32
N GLY A 180 14.83 -2.91 3.31
CA GLY A 180 14.85 -2.61 4.73
C GLY A 180 14.39 -3.77 5.59
N PRO A 181 14.46 -3.65 6.92
CA PRO A 181 13.86 -4.61 7.83
C PRO A 181 12.33 -4.52 7.75
N SER A 182 11.65 -5.67 7.90
CA SER A 182 10.18 -5.73 7.91
C SER A 182 9.57 -5.10 9.17
N PHE A 183 10.33 -5.07 10.25
CA PHE A 183 10.02 -4.46 11.56
C PHE A 183 11.33 -4.13 12.27
N ASP A 184 11.26 -3.28 13.29
CA ASP A 184 12.44 -2.93 14.06
C ASP A 184 13.01 -4.17 14.76
N PRO A 185 14.32 -4.48 14.58
CA PRO A 185 14.96 -5.60 15.25
C PRO A 185 14.88 -5.45 16.79
N ILE A 186 14.48 -6.53 17.46
CA ILE A 186 14.31 -6.60 18.93
C ILE A 186 15.49 -7.33 19.53
#